data_fca5c317a6d8add8331c09bd3bcfbb3d
#
_entry.id   fca5c317a6d8add8331c09bd3bcfbb3d
#
_cell.length_a   1.000
_cell.length_b   1.000
_cell.length_c   1.000
_cell.angle_alpha   90.00
_cell.angle_beta   90.00
_cell.angle_gamma   90.00
#
_symmetry.space_group_name_H-M   'P 1'
#
loop_
_entity.id
_entity.type
_entity.pdbx_description
1 polymer ?
#
loop_
_entity_poly.entity_id
_entity_poly.type
_entity_poly.pdbx_seq_one_letter_code
_entity_poly.pdbx_strand_id
1 'polypeptide(L)'
;AMDLLGEPFDAKTKAELAKATEAKNGAADLQRILDRHVLFLVHINPEARVKVRQGHAKPLLVEAGWRQYLVKVHNEAGTTAAMRVVSPNARSVHDSRWAQNESDRRLGEKPVKFDAAALRDRWLDLQTFDKQPLAPTLGGLEVEYRIVQLYSRDKGKREAKFSFDVGQGTQDLGFRNEVDVLFTAAPAFPLTLRVQDENGKPTIAAFEIRDAAGRVYPSQAKRLAPDFAFHPQVYRADGENVKLPKGTYTVRFERGPES
;
A
#
# COMPACT_ATOMS: atom_id res chain seq x y z
N ALA A 1 -7.72 6.18 -7.40
CA ALA A 1 -7.02 5.88 -6.13
C ALA A 1 -5.56 5.46 -6.37
N MET A 2 -5.29 4.42 -7.18
CA MET A 2 -3.91 3.94 -7.42
C MET A 2 -2.97 5.03 -7.93
N ASP A 3 -3.41 5.86 -8.88
CA ASP A 3 -2.63 7.02 -9.39
C ASP A 3 -2.35 8.04 -8.28
N LEU A 4 -3.34 8.32 -7.43
CA LEU A 4 -3.22 9.23 -6.28
C LEU A 4 -2.20 8.72 -5.25
N LEU A 5 -2.08 7.40 -5.12
CA LEU A 5 -1.14 6.76 -4.19
C LEU A 5 0.26 6.57 -4.79
N GLY A 6 0.50 7.09 -6.00
CA GLY A 6 1.79 6.98 -6.67
C GLY A 6 2.13 5.58 -7.19
N GLU A 7 1.13 4.71 -7.34
CA GLU A 7 1.28 3.36 -7.92
C GLU A 7 0.28 3.16 -9.07
N PRO A 8 0.43 3.89 -10.19
CA PRO A 8 -0.48 3.83 -11.32
C PRO A 8 -0.47 2.45 -11.98
N PHE A 9 -1.59 2.07 -12.59
CA PHE A 9 -1.57 0.99 -13.56
C PHE A 9 -0.76 1.39 -14.79
N ASP A 10 -0.20 0.42 -15.49
CA ASP A 10 0.49 0.65 -16.76
C ASP A 10 -0.47 1.19 -17.84
N ALA A 11 0.08 1.77 -18.90
CA ALA A 11 -0.68 2.42 -19.97
C ALA A 11 -1.67 1.45 -20.64
N LYS A 12 -1.29 0.18 -20.81
CA LYS A 12 -2.17 -0.85 -21.40
C LYS A 12 -3.37 -1.12 -20.50
N THR A 13 -3.13 -1.36 -19.21
CA THR A 13 -4.20 -1.58 -18.22
C THR A 13 -5.14 -0.38 -18.13
N LYS A 14 -4.60 0.85 -18.15
CA LYS A 14 -5.41 2.08 -18.15
C LYS A 14 -6.31 2.17 -19.39
N ALA A 15 -5.78 1.87 -20.57
CA ALA A 15 -6.55 1.87 -21.81
C ALA A 15 -7.65 0.78 -21.81
N GLU A 16 -7.32 -0.42 -21.31
CA GLU A 16 -8.30 -1.50 -21.16
C GLU A 16 -9.44 -1.10 -20.20
N LEU A 17 -9.11 -0.48 -19.06
CA LEU A 17 -10.09 0.01 -18.08
C LEU A 17 -10.97 1.11 -18.68
N ALA A 18 -10.41 2.09 -19.39
CA ALA A 18 -11.17 3.15 -20.04
C ALA A 18 -12.17 2.57 -21.03
N LYS A 19 -11.73 1.66 -21.90
CA LYS A 19 -12.62 0.98 -22.86
C LYS A 19 -13.74 0.19 -22.17
N ALA A 20 -13.41 -0.53 -21.08
CA ALA A 20 -14.41 -1.29 -20.33
C ALA A 20 -15.42 -0.37 -19.63
N THR A 21 -15.02 0.82 -19.20
CA THR A 21 -15.93 1.80 -18.57
C THR A 21 -16.98 2.35 -19.55
N GLU A 22 -16.64 2.46 -20.84
CA GLU A 22 -17.53 2.95 -21.88
C GLU A 22 -18.48 1.85 -22.44
N ALA A 23 -18.16 0.58 -22.16
CA ALA A 23 -18.92 -0.54 -22.67
C ALA A 23 -20.25 -0.74 -21.90
N LYS A 24 -21.35 -1.01 -22.62
CA LYS A 24 -22.69 -1.20 -22.04
C LYS A 24 -22.76 -2.28 -20.94
N ASN A 25 -21.92 -3.31 -21.02
CA ASN A 25 -21.81 -4.41 -20.05
C ASN A 25 -20.39 -4.54 -19.50
N GLY A 26 -19.71 -3.41 -19.29
CA GLY A 26 -18.29 -3.36 -18.94
C GLY A 26 -17.92 -3.86 -17.54
N ALA A 27 -18.89 -4.08 -16.65
CA ALA A 27 -18.60 -4.50 -15.26
C ALA A 27 -17.77 -5.80 -15.17
N ALA A 28 -18.12 -6.81 -15.97
CA ALA A 28 -17.38 -8.07 -16.02
C ALA A 28 -15.96 -7.88 -16.58
N ASP A 29 -15.79 -7.03 -17.59
CA ASP A 29 -14.48 -6.70 -18.14
C ASP A 29 -13.64 -5.91 -17.16
N LEU A 30 -14.22 -4.94 -16.45
CA LEU A 30 -13.55 -4.20 -15.38
C LEU A 30 -13.04 -5.15 -14.30
N GLN A 31 -13.88 -6.08 -13.84
CA GLN A 31 -13.46 -7.09 -12.86
C GLN A 31 -12.32 -7.95 -13.41
N ARG A 32 -12.44 -8.48 -14.63
CA ARG A 32 -11.41 -9.33 -15.25
C ARG A 32 -10.06 -8.59 -15.39
N ILE A 33 -10.09 -7.28 -15.67
CA ILE A 33 -8.87 -6.46 -15.76
C ILE A 33 -8.28 -6.24 -14.36
N LEU A 34 -9.10 -5.82 -13.39
CA LEU A 34 -8.65 -5.52 -12.03
C LEU A 34 -8.19 -6.78 -11.28
N ASP A 35 -8.81 -7.93 -11.51
CA ASP A 35 -8.48 -9.20 -10.85
C ASP A 35 -7.02 -9.62 -11.05
N ARG A 36 -6.38 -9.20 -12.15
CA ARG A 36 -4.95 -9.41 -12.40
C ARG A 36 -4.03 -8.69 -11.40
N HIS A 37 -4.55 -7.62 -10.78
CA HIS A 37 -3.84 -6.76 -9.83
C HIS A 37 -4.26 -6.99 -8.37
N VAL A 38 -5.15 -7.95 -8.13
CA VAL A 38 -5.66 -8.29 -6.80
C VAL A 38 -4.68 -9.20 -6.07
N LEU A 39 -4.22 -8.78 -4.89
CA LEU A 39 -3.38 -9.61 -4.01
C LEU A 39 -4.22 -10.51 -3.08
N PHE A 40 -5.35 -10.01 -2.60
CA PHE A 40 -6.23 -10.76 -1.71
C PHE A 40 -7.65 -10.82 -2.29
N LEU A 41 -8.21 -12.02 -2.27
CA LEU A 41 -9.61 -12.29 -2.60
C LEU A 41 -10.33 -12.59 -1.29
N VAL A 42 -11.20 -11.69 -0.88
CA VAL A 42 -11.99 -11.78 0.36
C VAL A 42 -13.43 -12.13 -0.01
N HIS A 43 -13.94 -13.19 0.56
CA HIS A 43 -15.34 -13.60 0.41
C HIS A 43 -16.04 -13.48 1.77
N ILE A 44 -17.12 -12.73 1.81
CA ILE A 44 -17.98 -12.52 2.97
C ILE A 44 -19.31 -13.23 2.65
N ASN A 45 -19.60 -14.32 3.36
CA ASN A 45 -20.82 -15.08 3.15
C ASN A 45 -22.04 -14.36 3.75
N PRO A 46 -23.29 -14.82 3.50
CA PRO A 46 -24.50 -14.17 4.02
C PRO A 46 -24.53 -14.01 5.55
N GLU A 47 -23.79 -14.82 6.29
CA GLU A 47 -23.67 -14.74 7.75
C GLU A 47 -22.53 -13.81 8.22
N ALA A 48 -21.98 -13.00 7.30
CA ALA A 48 -20.84 -12.09 7.49
C ALA A 48 -19.54 -12.79 7.94
N ARG A 49 -19.38 -14.09 7.64
CA ARG A 49 -18.12 -14.80 7.87
C ARG A 49 -17.17 -14.57 6.72
N VAL A 50 -15.89 -14.45 7.02
CA VAL A 50 -14.86 -14.09 6.05
C VAL A 50 -14.03 -15.32 5.69
N LYS A 51 -13.83 -15.51 4.38
CA LYS A 51 -12.83 -16.40 3.81
C LYS A 51 -11.87 -15.58 2.94
N VAL A 52 -10.58 -15.79 3.10
CA VAL A 52 -9.57 -15.11 2.29
C VAL A 52 -8.69 -16.12 1.56
N ARG A 53 -8.22 -15.72 0.38
CA ARG A 53 -7.20 -16.42 -0.40
C ARG A 53 -6.33 -15.43 -1.15
N GLN A 54 -5.13 -15.87 -1.54
CA GLN A 54 -4.26 -15.08 -2.40
C GLN A 54 -4.88 -14.94 -3.81
N GLY A 55 -4.79 -13.73 -4.38
CA GLY A 55 -5.21 -13.40 -5.74
C GLY A 55 -4.06 -13.57 -6.75
N HIS A 56 -4.20 -12.94 -7.93
CA HIS A 56 -3.30 -13.11 -9.07
C HIS A 56 -2.11 -12.14 -9.07
N ALA A 57 -2.16 -11.06 -8.28
CA ALA A 57 -1.05 -10.11 -8.21
C ALA A 57 0.20 -10.78 -7.65
N LYS A 58 1.34 -10.49 -8.27
CA LYS A 58 2.64 -10.96 -7.78
C LYS A 58 2.96 -10.24 -6.45
N PRO A 59 3.29 -10.96 -5.37
CA PRO A 59 3.61 -10.37 -4.07
C PRO A 59 5.04 -9.79 -4.06
N LEU A 60 5.22 -8.64 -4.75
CA LEU A 60 6.51 -7.98 -4.91
C LEU A 60 6.57 -6.71 -4.07
N LEU A 61 7.49 -6.67 -3.12
CA LEU A 61 7.77 -5.52 -2.28
C LEU A 61 9.14 -4.88 -2.64
N VAL A 62 9.43 -3.77 -1.99
CA VAL A 62 10.72 -3.08 -2.06
C VAL A 62 11.20 -2.83 -0.65
N GLU A 63 12.48 -3.09 -0.38
CA GLU A 63 13.13 -2.76 0.89
C GLU A 63 12.98 -1.27 1.21
N ALA A 64 12.58 -0.95 2.43
CA ALA A 64 12.31 0.40 2.90
C ALA A 64 11.30 1.19 2.05
N GLY A 65 10.31 0.50 1.45
CA GLY A 65 9.32 1.11 0.57
C GLY A 65 7.91 0.55 0.72
N TRP A 66 6.92 1.39 0.42
CA TRP A 66 5.52 1.01 0.38
C TRP A 66 5.12 0.52 -1.01
N ARG A 67 4.20 -0.44 -1.04
CA ARG A 67 3.49 -0.93 -2.23
C ARG A 67 2.00 -0.96 -1.98
N GLN A 68 1.23 -0.74 -3.05
CA GLN A 68 -0.22 -0.72 -3.03
C GLN A 68 -0.76 -1.96 -3.73
N TYR A 69 -1.73 -2.64 -3.10
CA TYR A 69 -2.36 -3.83 -3.67
C TYR A 69 -3.87 -3.73 -3.59
N LEU A 70 -4.53 -4.23 -4.63
CA LEU A 70 -5.98 -4.38 -4.61
C LEU A 70 -6.39 -5.59 -3.76
N VAL A 71 -7.48 -5.40 -3.03
CA VAL A 71 -8.27 -6.44 -2.37
C VAL A 71 -9.61 -6.47 -3.05
N LYS A 72 -10.00 -7.60 -3.64
CA LYS A 72 -11.35 -7.82 -4.14
C LYS A 72 -12.19 -8.41 -3.03
N VAL A 73 -13.32 -7.79 -2.75
CA VAL A 73 -14.29 -8.24 -1.75
C VAL A 73 -15.54 -8.70 -2.48
N HIS A 74 -15.91 -9.97 -2.31
CA HIS A 74 -17.22 -10.52 -2.69
C HIS A 74 -18.07 -10.57 -1.43
N ASN A 75 -19.09 -9.72 -1.37
CA ASN A 75 -19.85 -9.38 -0.17
C ASN A 75 -21.30 -9.85 -0.30
N GLU A 76 -21.55 -11.14 -0.06
CA GLU A 76 -22.90 -11.72 -0.11
C GLU A 76 -23.79 -11.27 1.04
N ALA A 77 -23.17 -10.83 2.17
CA ALA A 77 -23.92 -10.31 3.31
C ALA A 77 -24.49 -8.91 3.08
N GLY A 78 -24.04 -8.19 2.02
CA GLY A 78 -24.37 -6.77 1.85
C GLY A 78 -23.91 -5.89 3.02
N THR A 79 -22.91 -6.33 3.79
CA THR A 79 -22.44 -5.60 4.97
C THR A 79 -21.74 -4.31 4.59
N THR A 80 -21.99 -3.26 5.38
CA THR A 80 -21.32 -1.95 5.29
C THR A 80 -20.29 -1.75 6.40
N ALA A 81 -19.89 -2.81 7.09
CA ALA A 81 -18.89 -2.75 8.15
C ALA A 81 -17.52 -2.32 7.63
N ALA A 82 -16.66 -1.82 8.52
CA ALA A 82 -15.26 -1.62 8.21
C ALA A 82 -14.55 -2.98 8.07
N MET A 83 -13.88 -3.20 6.94
CA MET A 83 -13.03 -4.37 6.75
C MET A 83 -11.69 -4.14 7.44
N ARG A 84 -11.36 -4.98 8.41
CA ARG A 84 -10.08 -4.95 9.11
C ARG A 84 -9.12 -5.93 8.46
N VAL A 85 -7.86 -5.51 8.36
CA VAL A 85 -6.75 -6.36 7.90
C VAL A 85 -5.65 -6.27 8.96
N VAL A 86 -5.24 -7.40 9.49
CA VAL A 86 -4.17 -7.49 10.49
C VAL A 86 -3.14 -8.54 10.10
N SER A 87 -1.93 -8.40 10.63
CA SER A 87 -0.85 -9.35 10.43
C SER A 87 0.02 -9.42 11.68
N PRO A 88 0.35 -10.61 12.20
CA PRO A 88 1.31 -10.76 13.30
C PRO A 88 2.72 -10.30 12.88
N ASN A 89 3.00 -10.27 11.58
CA ASN A 89 4.27 -9.82 11.02
C ASN A 89 4.33 -8.29 10.82
N ALA A 90 3.23 -7.57 11.10
CA ALA A 90 3.16 -6.14 10.93
C ALA A 90 3.50 -5.37 12.21
N ARG A 91 4.19 -4.25 12.02
CA ARG A 91 4.47 -3.22 13.02
C ARG A 91 4.55 -1.87 12.33
N SER A 92 4.01 -0.81 12.96
CA SER A 92 4.11 0.54 12.39
C SER A 92 5.57 0.94 12.12
N VAL A 93 5.80 1.58 10.95
CA VAL A 93 7.11 2.17 10.60
C VAL A 93 7.44 3.33 11.52
N HIS A 94 6.43 4.13 11.85
CA HIS A 94 6.57 5.29 12.72
C HIS A 94 6.08 4.95 14.12
N ASP A 95 7.00 4.81 15.04
CA ASP A 95 6.74 4.57 16.46
C ASP A 95 6.50 5.91 17.17
N SER A 96 5.59 6.74 16.64
CA SER A 96 5.23 7.99 17.29
C SER A 96 4.04 7.77 18.22
N ARG A 97 4.09 8.37 19.42
CA ARG A 97 2.95 8.40 20.36
C ARG A 97 1.68 9.01 19.74
N TRP A 98 1.82 9.73 18.63
CA TRP A 98 0.73 10.34 17.85
C TRP A 98 0.23 9.46 16.71
N ALA A 99 1.01 8.46 16.29
CA ALA A 99 0.66 7.52 15.22
C ALA A 99 0.06 6.21 15.74
N GLN A 100 -0.24 6.11 17.01
CA GLN A 100 -1.12 5.04 17.49
C GLN A 100 -2.47 5.24 16.82
N ASN A 101 -2.79 4.36 15.90
CA ASN A 101 -4.08 4.33 15.24
C ASN A 101 -5.16 4.38 16.32
N GLU A 102 -6.20 5.16 16.07
CA GLU A 102 -7.36 5.29 16.96
C GLU A 102 -7.99 3.91 17.31
N SER A 103 -7.81 2.93 16.42
CA SER A 103 -8.13 1.52 16.64
C SER A 103 -7.30 0.86 17.75
N ASP A 104 -5.99 1.12 17.83
CA ASP A 104 -5.13 0.53 18.87
C ASP A 104 -5.39 1.19 20.24
N ARG A 105 -5.78 2.47 20.25
CA ARG A 105 -6.22 3.18 21.47
C ARG A 105 -7.54 2.64 22.01
N ARG A 106 -8.47 2.21 21.15
CA ARG A 106 -9.77 1.66 21.55
C ARG A 106 -9.68 0.26 22.16
N LEU A 107 -8.63 -0.50 21.86
CA LEU A 107 -8.44 -1.85 22.38
C LEU A 107 -7.75 -1.87 23.75
N GLY A 108 -7.30 -0.74 24.30
CA GLY A 108 -6.69 -0.65 25.63
C GLY A 108 -5.42 -1.48 25.80
N GLU A 109 -4.80 -1.90 24.72
CA GLU A 109 -3.60 -2.71 24.76
C GLU A 109 -2.40 -1.91 25.28
N LYS A 110 -1.77 -2.43 26.34
CA LYS A 110 -0.51 -1.90 26.86
C LYS A 110 0.57 -2.10 25.80
N PRO A 111 1.54 -1.14 25.65
CA PRO A 111 2.64 -1.30 24.73
C PRO A 111 3.39 -2.61 25.04
N VAL A 112 3.34 -3.56 24.12
CA VAL A 112 4.01 -4.85 24.24
C VAL A 112 5.50 -4.63 24.04
N LYS A 113 6.31 -4.98 25.02
CA LYS A 113 7.78 -5.05 24.87
C LYS A 113 8.10 -6.31 24.06
N PHE A 114 8.64 -6.14 22.87
CA PHE A 114 9.07 -7.25 22.01
C PHE A 114 10.54 -7.57 22.27
N ASP A 115 10.86 -8.86 22.31
CA ASP A 115 12.26 -9.31 22.25
C ASP A 115 12.83 -9.15 20.83
N ALA A 116 14.13 -9.36 20.66
CA ALA A 116 14.81 -9.19 19.39
C ALA A 116 14.32 -10.17 18.30
N ALA A 117 13.81 -11.35 18.66
CA ALA A 117 13.27 -12.34 17.73
C ALA A 117 11.90 -11.87 17.23
N ALA A 118 10.99 -11.50 18.15
CA ALA A 118 9.69 -10.94 17.81
C ALA A 118 9.78 -9.67 16.96
N LEU A 119 10.81 -8.83 17.18
CA LEU A 119 11.07 -7.66 16.34
C LEU A 119 11.51 -8.04 14.92
N ARG A 120 12.30 -9.09 14.75
CA ARG A 120 12.71 -9.60 13.42
C ARG A 120 11.52 -10.17 12.64
N ASP A 121 10.58 -10.83 13.32
CA ASP A 121 9.38 -11.39 12.68
C ASP A 121 8.40 -10.29 12.24
N ARG A 122 8.49 -9.08 12.82
CA ARG A 122 7.69 -7.91 12.47
C ARG A 122 8.35 -7.03 11.40
N TRP A 123 8.69 -7.65 10.30
CA TRP A 123 9.38 -7.03 9.17
C TRP A 123 8.48 -6.18 8.27
N LEU A 124 7.16 -6.33 8.39
CA LEU A 124 6.15 -5.68 7.58
C LEU A 124 5.55 -4.46 8.32
N ASP A 125 5.03 -3.46 7.58
CA ASP A 125 3.96 -2.58 8.04
C ASP A 125 2.76 -2.72 7.11
N LEU A 126 1.55 -2.55 7.65
CA LEU A 126 0.30 -2.78 6.97
C LEU A 126 -0.67 -1.64 7.26
N GLN A 127 -1.29 -1.11 6.21
CA GLN A 127 -2.35 -0.12 6.32
C GLN A 127 -3.43 -0.38 5.26
N THR A 128 -4.70 -0.26 5.65
CA THR A 128 -5.81 -0.15 4.70
C THR A 128 -5.94 1.31 4.26
N PHE A 129 -6.09 1.56 2.97
CA PHE A 129 -6.39 2.89 2.48
C PHE A 129 -7.90 3.15 2.61
N ASP A 130 -8.26 4.05 3.50
CA ASP A 130 -9.62 4.36 3.94
C ASP A 130 -10.03 5.82 3.71
N LYS A 131 -9.26 6.55 2.87
CA LYS A 131 -9.50 7.95 2.55
C LYS A 131 -10.06 8.11 1.14
N GLN A 132 -10.64 9.29 0.85
CA GLN A 132 -11.10 9.61 -0.50
C GLN A 132 -10.07 9.25 -1.58
N PRO A 133 -10.48 8.64 -2.70
CA PRO A 133 -11.85 8.37 -3.15
C PRO A 133 -12.50 7.10 -2.59
N LEU A 134 -11.86 6.39 -1.64
CA LEU A 134 -12.46 5.25 -0.94
C LEU A 134 -13.03 5.70 0.41
N ALA A 135 -14.00 4.92 0.92
CA ALA A 135 -14.56 5.12 2.25
C ALA A 135 -13.90 4.18 3.29
N PRO A 136 -13.96 4.48 4.60
CA PRO A 136 -13.44 3.59 5.65
C PRO A 136 -14.23 2.29 5.80
N THR A 137 -15.48 2.25 5.31
CA THR A 137 -16.37 1.10 5.39
C THR A 137 -16.63 0.50 4.01
N LEU A 138 -17.11 -0.73 3.94
CA LEU A 138 -17.65 -1.32 2.72
C LEU A 138 -18.90 -0.58 2.29
N GLY A 139 -19.19 -0.58 0.98
CA GLY A 139 -20.35 0.08 0.40
C GLY A 139 -21.61 -0.79 0.40
N GLY A 140 -21.51 -2.07 0.78
CA GLY A 140 -22.61 -3.05 0.72
C GLY A 140 -22.86 -3.61 -0.69
N LEU A 141 -21.98 -3.33 -1.65
CA LEU A 141 -22.06 -3.89 -2.99
C LEU A 141 -21.59 -5.34 -3.00
N GLU A 142 -22.17 -6.17 -3.87
CA GLU A 142 -21.79 -7.56 -4.05
C GLU A 142 -20.30 -7.73 -4.36
N VAL A 143 -19.73 -6.83 -5.17
CA VAL A 143 -18.31 -6.80 -5.49
C VAL A 143 -17.76 -5.41 -5.28
N GLU A 144 -16.71 -5.32 -4.45
CA GLU A 144 -15.98 -4.09 -4.16
C GLU A 144 -14.47 -4.30 -4.27
N TYR A 145 -13.76 -3.22 -4.55
CA TYR A 145 -12.29 -3.21 -4.51
C TYR A 145 -11.80 -2.25 -3.43
N ARG A 146 -10.89 -2.76 -2.61
CA ARG A 146 -10.22 -2.01 -1.54
C ARG A 146 -8.73 -1.98 -1.82
N ILE A 147 -7.98 -1.15 -1.09
CA ILE A 147 -6.53 -1.06 -1.24
C ILE A 147 -5.87 -1.32 0.11
N VAL A 148 -4.89 -2.22 0.10
CA VAL A 148 -3.94 -2.40 1.20
C VAL A 148 -2.59 -1.85 0.79
N GLN A 149 -1.93 -1.19 1.73
CA GLN A 149 -0.60 -0.62 1.60
C GLN A 149 0.34 -1.45 2.47
N LEU A 150 1.39 -1.98 1.87
CA LEU A 150 2.37 -2.85 2.52
C LEU A 150 3.75 -2.23 2.43
N TYR A 151 4.45 -2.16 3.56
CA TYR A 151 5.84 -1.71 3.63
C TYR A 151 6.73 -2.86 4.06
N SER A 152 7.88 -3.03 3.42
CA SER A 152 8.88 -4.01 3.84
C SER A 152 10.09 -3.31 4.49
N ARG A 153 10.48 -3.77 5.68
CA ARG A 153 11.74 -3.36 6.30
C ARG A 153 12.93 -4.09 5.71
N ASP A 154 12.69 -5.32 5.24
CA ASP A 154 13.73 -6.25 4.81
C ASP A 154 13.68 -6.46 3.29
N LYS A 155 14.79 -6.90 2.75
CA LYS A 155 14.91 -7.44 1.38
C LYS A 155 14.85 -8.96 1.38
N GLY A 156 14.64 -9.54 0.20
CA GLY A 156 14.63 -10.99 0.00
C GLY A 156 13.25 -11.62 0.12
N LYS A 157 13.22 -12.93 0.33
CA LYS A 157 11.96 -13.68 0.47
C LYS A 157 11.51 -13.67 1.94
N ARG A 158 10.28 -13.22 2.19
CA ARG A 158 9.68 -13.18 3.51
C ARG A 158 8.21 -13.61 3.41
N GLU A 159 7.80 -14.44 4.34
CA GLU A 159 6.40 -14.86 4.47
C GLU A 159 5.69 -14.00 5.51
N ALA A 160 4.44 -13.66 5.25
CA ALA A 160 3.58 -12.98 6.20
C ALA A 160 2.17 -13.58 6.18
N LYS A 161 1.59 -13.70 7.36
CA LYS A 161 0.20 -14.10 7.56
C LYS A 161 -0.69 -12.86 7.63
N PHE A 162 -1.84 -12.92 6.98
CA PHE A 162 -2.86 -11.88 7.01
C PHE A 162 -4.18 -12.44 7.46
N SER A 163 -4.86 -11.72 8.34
CA SER A 163 -6.23 -12.00 8.76
C SER A 163 -7.15 -10.88 8.35
N PHE A 164 -8.34 -11.24 7.87
CA PHE A 164 -9.39 -10.30 7.46
C PHE A 164 -10.64 -10.54 8.30
N ASP A 165 -11.30 -9.48 8.74
CA ASP A 165 -12.58 -9.54 9.44
C ASP A 165 -13.46 -8.31 9.13
N VAL A 166 -14.77 -8.46 9.39
CA VAL A 166 -15.79 -7.40 9.26
C VAL A 166 -16.56 -7.23 10.59
N GLY A 167 -15.94 -7.60 11.71
CA GLY A 167 -16.50 -7.42 13.04
C GLY A 167 -17.39 -8.56 13.53
N GLN A 168 -17.56 -9.64 12.76
CA GLN A 168 -18.29 -10.85 13.16
C GLN A 168 -17.31 -11.95 13.57
N GLY A 169 -17.34 -12.36 14.84
CA GLY A 169 -16.21 -13.00 15.52
C GLY A 169 -16.17 -14.53 15.54
N THR A 170 -16.85 -15.31 14.71
CA THR A 170 -16.72 -16.78 14.77
C THR A 170 -16.29 -17.38 13.44
N GLN A 171 -15.21 -18.17 13.49
CA GLN A 171 -14.74 -18.97 12.36
C GLN A 171 -15.48 -20.31 12.37
N ASP A 172 -16.02 -20.70 11.22
CA ASP A 172 -16.49 -22.06 10.99
C ASP A 172 -15.45 -22.92 10.27
N LEU A 173 -15.58 -24.24 10.40
CA LEU A 173 -14.87 -25.21 9.59
C LEU A 173 -15.11 -24.91 8.09
N GLY A 174 -14.03 -24.51 7.38
CA GLY A 174 -14.08 -24.18 5.96
C GLY A 174 -14.06 -22.68 5.62
N PHE A 175 -14.36 -21.79 6.56
CA PHE A 175 -14.16 -20.35 6.42
C PHE A 175 -12.89 -19.92 7.16
N ARG A 176 -11.77 -19.88 6.43
CA ARG A 176 -10.50 -19.38 6.98
C ARG A 176 -10.33 -17.91 6.58
N ASN A 177 -10.37 -17.04 7.55
CA ASN A 177 -10.13 -15.61 7.36
C ASN A 177 -8.62 -15.26 7.33
N GLU A 178 -7.75 -16.28 7.29
CA GLU A 178 -6.31 -16.13 7.27
C GLU A 178 -5.70 -16.68 5.98
N VAL A 179 -4.62 -16.03 5.52
CA VAL A 179 -3.82 -16.46 4.37
C VAL A 179 -2.35 -16.13 4.61
N ASP A 180 -1.48 -17.08 4.28
CA ASP A 180 -0.02 -16.87 4.26
C ASP A 180 0.39 -16.49 2.84
N VAL A 181 1.24 -15.45 2.72
CA VAL A 181 1.75 -14.93 1.44
C VAL A 181 3.26 -14.83 1.49
N LEU A 182 3.92 -15.47 0.54
CA LEU A 182 5.37 -15.37 0.37
C LEU A 182 5.71 -14.20 -0.54
N PHE A 183 6.28 -13.14 0.03
CA PHE A 183 6.73 -11.96 -0.68
C PHE A 183 8.18 -12.08 -1.15
N THR A 184 8.47 -11.36 -2.24
CA THR A 184 9.85 -11.07 -2.65
C THR A 184 10.06 -9.56 -2.59
N ALA A 185 10.88 -9.11 -1.66
CA ALA A 185 11.24 -7.70 -1.51
C ALA A 185 12.55 -7.41 -2.24
N ALA A 186 12.51 -6.56 -3.25
CA ALA A 186 13.69 -6.10 -3.97
C ALA A 186 14.57 -5.24 -3.06
N PRO A 187 15.91 -5.41 -3.07
CA PRO A 187 16.80 -4.53 -2.32
C PRO A 187 16.72 -3.10 -2.84
N ALA A 188 16.82 -2.12 -1.94
CA ALA A 188 16.92 -0.71 -2.27
C ALA A 188 18.30 -0.15 -1.87
N PHE A 189 18.82 0.73 -2.71
CA PHE A 189 20.15 1.31 -2.57
C PHE A 189 20.03 2.81 -2.32
N PRO A 190 20.86 3.39 -1.44
CA PRO A 190 20.89 4.82 -1.22
C PRO A 190 21.45 5.53 -2.46
N LEU A 191 20.71 6.50 -2.96
CA LEU A 191 21.14 7.44 -4.00
C LEU A 191 21.32 8.80 -3.35
N THR A 192 22.54 9.32 -3.33
CA THR A 192 22.84 10.67 -2.81
C THR A 192 22.48 11.70 -3.87
N LEU A 193 21.65 12.67 -3.53
CA LEU A 193 21.28 13.79 -4.36
C LEU A 193 22.30 14.93 -4.17
N ARG A 194 22.75 15.53 -5.28
CA ARG A 194 23.61 16.74 -5.26
C ARG A 194 22.79 17.88 -5.81
N VAL A 195 22.62 18.90 -5.00
CA VAL A 195 21.76 20.04 -5.30
C VAL A 195 22.51 21.33 -5.07
N GLN A 196 22.78 22.06 -6.13
CA GLN A 196 23.50 23.35 -6.09
C GLN A 196 22.66 24.43 -6.76
N ASP A 197 22.78 25.67 -6.26
CA ASP A 197 22.22 26.85 -6.91
C ASP A 197 23.11 27.29 -8.09
N GLU A 198 22.73 28.38 -8.75
CA GLU A 198 23.45 28.97 -9.88
C GLU A 198 24.85 29.47 -9.54
N ASN A 199 25.15 29.65 -8.24
CA ASN A 199 26.46 30.04 -7.72
C ASN A 199 27.29 28.84 -7.23
N GLY A 200 26.78 27.61 -7.43
CA GLY A 200 27.43 26.38 -6.98
C GLY A 200 27.31 26.12 -5.47
N LYS A 201 26.45 26.83 -4.74
CA LYS A 201 26.23 26.62 -3.30
C LYS A 201 25.18 25.53 -3.07
N PRO A 202 25.38 24.69 -2.02
CA PRO A 202 24.39 23.71 -1.63
C PRO A 202 23.02 24.33 -1.36
N THR A 203 21.96 23.71 -1.86
CA THR A 203 20.58 24.20 -1.72
C THR A 203 19.59 23.04 -1.57
N ILE A 204 18.29 23.34 -1.60
CA ILE A 204 17.19 22.37 -1.52
C ILE A 204 16.43 22.41 -2.86
N ALA A 205 16.01 21.25 -3.35
CA ALA A 205 15.10 21.15 -4.48
C ALA A 205 13.97 20.14 -4.23
N ALA A 206 12.87 20.29 -4.97
CA ALA A 206 11.83 19.30 -5.08
C ALA A 206 12.21 18.27 -6.14
N PHE A 207 12.00 16.99 -5.85
CA PHE A 207 12.28 15.89 -6.77
C PHE A 207 11.05 15.02 -6.97
N GLU A 208 10.69 14.77 -8.20
CA GLU A 208 9.71 13.75 -8.58
C GLU A 208 10.46 12.62 -9.28
N ILE A 209 10.51 11.46 -8.63
CA ILE A 209 11.24 10.28 -9.11
C ILE A 209 10.22 9.20 -9.48
N ARG A 210 10.22 8.77 -10.74
CA ARG A 210 9.33 7.72 -11.24
C ARG A 210 10.11 6.62 -11.95
N ASP A 211 9.69 5.37 -11.72
CA ASP A 211 10.20 4.24 -12.53
C ASP A 211 9.48 4.15 -13.89
N ALA A 212 9.88 3.17 -14.71
CA ALA A 212 9.30 2.94 -16.04
C ALA A 212 7.80 2.60 -16.02
N ALA A 213 7.25 2.13 -14.90
CA ALA A 213 5.83 1.90 -14.72
C ALA A 213 5.07 3.15 -14.20
N GLY A 214 5.78 4.27 -14.00
CA GLY A 214 5.22 5.52 -13.48
C GLY A 214 5.05 5.56 -11.96
N ARG A 215 5.56 4.55 -11.23
CA ARG A 215 5.49 4.52 -9.76
C ARG A 215 6.39 5.56 -9.14
N VAL A 216 5.88 6.25 -8.13
CA VAL A 216 6.57 7.33 -7.43
C VAL A 216 7.49 6.79 -6.33
N TYR A 217 8.69 7.35 -6.24
CA TYR A 217 9.69 7.03 -5.22
C TYR A 217 10.20 8.29 -4.51
N PRO A 218 10.35 8.24 -3.17
CA PRO A 218 9.72 7.30 -2.27
C PRO A 218 8.20 7.31 -2.42
N SER A 219 7.54 6.18 -2.11
CA SER A 219 6.07 6.09 -2.17
C SER A 219 5.40 7.20 -1.36
N GLN A 220 4.20 7.63 -1.79
CA GLN A 220 3.43 8.69 -1.14
C GLN A 220 2.81 8.26 0.20
N ALA A 221 2.77 6.95 0.49
CA ALA A 221 2.20 6.44 1.73
C ALA A 221 3.01 6.88 2.96
N LYS A 222 2.32 7.31 4.01
CA LYS A 222 2.87 7.70 5.32
C LYS A 222 4.09 8.63 5.26
N ARG A 223 4.12 9.57 4.32
CA ARG A 223 5.17 10.60 4.27
C ARG A 223 5.08 11.53 5.47
N LEU A 224 6.24 11.99 5.94
CA LEU A 224 6.39 13.00 6.98
C LEU A 224 6.82 14.32 6.34
N ALA A 225 6.42 15.45 6.98
CA ALA A 225 6.88 16.77 6.56
C ALA A 225 8.43 16.81 6.43
N PRO A 226 8.97 17.52 5.43
CA PRO A 226 8.31 18.42 4.49
C PRO A 226 7.63 17.71 3.30
N ASP A 227 7.72 16.40 3.18
CA ASP A 227 7.12 15.64 2.10
C ASP A 227 5.62 15.39 2.39
N PHE A 228 4.76 15.66 1.41
CA PHE A 228 3.32 15.47 1.57
C PHE A 228 2.82 14.26 0.79
N ALA A 229 1.83 13.55 1.38
CA ALA A 229 1.26 12.34 0.78
C ALA A 229 0.43 12.62 -0.49
N PHE A 230 -0.05 13.84 -0.69
CA PHE A 230 -0.88 14.23 -1.83
C PHE A 230 -0.08 14.79 -3.02
N HIS A 231 1.25 14.96 -2.86
CA HIS A 231 2.16 15.35 -3.94
C HIS A 231 3.15 14.23 -4.27
N PRO A 232 3.50 14.05 -5.55
CA PRO A 232 4.49 13.03 -5.95
C PRO A 232 5.93 13.42 -5.58
N GLN A 233 6.24 14.73 -5.49
CA GLN A 233 7.59 15.21 -5.20
C GLN A 233 7.98 15.04 -3.73
N VAL A 234 9.28 14.99 -3.51
CA VAL A 234 9.94 15.04 -2.21
C VAL A 234 10.97 16.17 -2.19
N TYR A 235 11.16 16.80 -1.04
CA TYR A 235 12.12 17.90 -0.86
C TYR A 235 13.40 17.36 -0.25
N ARG A 236 14.55 17.61 -0.93
CA ARG A 236 15.85 17.14 -0.46
C ARG A 236 16.91 18.23 -0.57
N ALA A 237 17.72 18.33 0.47
CA ALA A 237 18.90 19.17 0.48
C ALA A 237 20.09 18.46 -0.21
N ASP A 238 21.12 19.24 -0.55
CA ASP A 238 22.38 18.68 -1.04
C ASP A 238 22.95 17.64 -0.07
N GLY A 239 23.35 16.48 -0.58
CA GLY A 239 23.91 15.38 0.19
C GLY A 239 22.87 14.44 0.82
N GLU A 240 21.57 14.74 0.77
CA GLU A 240 20.53 13.83 1.26
C GLU A 240 20.33 12.62 0.34
N ASN A 241 19.82 11.54 0.92
CA ASN A 241 19.66 10.27 0.23
C ASN A 241 18.19 9.93 0.00
N VAL A 242 17.91 9.29 -1.14
CA VAL A 242 16.70 8.53 -1.39
C VAL A 242 17.06 7.06 -1.63
N LYS A 243 16.22 6.12 -1.16
CA LYS A 243 16.43 4.69 -1.41
C LYS A 243 15.62 4.25 -2.61
N LEU A 244 16.28 3.65 -3.60
CA LEU A 244 15.68 3.16 -4.84
C LEU A 244 16.06 1.71 -5.10
N PRO A 245 15.12 0.84 -5.52
CA PRO A 245 15.47 -0.46 -6.07
C PRO A 245 16.23 -0.29 -7.39
N LYS A 246 16.99 -1.30 -7.80
CA LYS A 246 17.68 -1.29 -9.11
C LYS A 246 16.66 -1.11 -10.23
N GLY A 247 16.89 -0.14 -11.12
CA GLY A 247 15.98 0.15 -12.22
C GLY A 247 16.37 1.40 -13.01
N THR A 248 15.51 1.77 -13.96
CA THR A 248 15.60 3.03 -14.72
C THR A 248 14.54 3.98 -14.20
N TYR A 249 14.92 5.23 -13.98
CA TYR A 249 14.08 6.26 -13.40
C TYR A 249 14.07 7.53 -14.25
N THR A 250 12.92 8.15 -14.31
CA THR A 250 12.78 9.55 -14.74
C THR A 250 12.77 10.42 -13.51
N VAL A 251 13.66 11.40 -13.45
CA VAL A 251 13.75 12.35 -12.36
C VAL A 251 13.42 13.73 -12.89
N ARG A 252 12.42 14.39 -12.32
CA ARG A 252 12.13 15.81 -12.51
C ARG A 252 12.53 16.52 -11.22
N PHE A 253 13.08 17.71 -11.34
CA PHE A 253 13.46 18.54 -10.21
C PHE A 253 13.17 20.01 -10.49
N GLU A 254 12.88 20.74 -9.43
CA GLU A 254 12.61 22.18 -9.47
C GLU A 254 13.00 22.84 -8.14
N ARG A 255 13.31 24.13 -8.17
CA ARG A 255 13.63 24.92 -6.96
C ARG A 255 12.50 25.83 -6.50
N GLY A 256 11.35 25.74 -7.11
CA GLY A 256 10.20 26.58 -6.84
C GLY A 256 10.06 27.76 -7.85
N PRO A 257 8.95 28.51 -7.75
CA PRO A 257 8.58 29.50 -8.75
C PRO A 257 9.44 30.78 -8.74
N GLU A 258 10.27 30.99 -7.72
CA GLU A 258 11.07 32.21 -7.55
C GLU A 258 12.58 32.01 -7.82
N SER A 259 12.95 30.91 -8.46
CA SER A 259 14.35 30.61 -8.76
C SER A 259 14.66 30.72 -10.24
#